data_fb2d946f6116a1e241039ff003a65019
#
_entry.id   fb2d946f6116a1e241039ff003a65019
#
_cell.length_a   1.000
_cell.length_b   1.000
_cell.length_c   1.000
_cell.angle_alpha   90.00
_cell.angle_beta   90.00
_cell.angle_gamma   90.00
#
_symmetry.space_group_name_H-M   'P 1'
#
loop_
_entity.id
_entity.type
_entity.pdbx_description
1 polymer ?
#
loop_
_entity_poly.entity_id
_entity_poly.type
_entity_poly.pdbx_seq_one_letter_code
_entity_poly.pdbx_strand_id
1 'polypeptide(L)'
;TRIARDLHDVVDHSVSVMVIQASAARRHLETDPATAANALEAIESTGRQTMDELRAILGVLRTPDGVVEPAMGPQPSLTGLHALTDTDDLDVALSIDGDLGRLPESVSVTGYRLVQEALTNVRRHAGRPDSVEVRVHVGADELSIEIVDDGRGAGSLVSDDGFGIIGMRERVGTVGGTVEAGPRRGGGWKVRAVVPLRRETTEPVTSGARR
;
A
#
# COMPACT_ATOMS: atom_id res chain seq x y z
N THR A 1 -7.39 26.60 13.76
CA THR A 1 -7.37 25.20 13.72
C THR A 1 -6.26 24.73 12.79
N ARG A 2 -5.33 23.96 13.32
CA ARG A 2 -4.05 23.55 12.71
C ARG A 2 -4.29 22.73 11.43
N ILE A 3 -5.19 21.75 11.48
CA ILE A 3 -5.51 20.85 10.38
C ILE A 3 -6.01 21.57 9.13
N ALA A 4 -6.87 22.59 9.29
CA ALA A 4 -7.35 23.37 8.15
C ALA A 4 -6.22 24.15 7.46
N ARG A 5 -5.16 24.50 8.18
CA ARG A 5 -3.98 25.14 7.60
C ARG A 5 -3.11 24.11 6.90
N ASP A 6 -2.90 22.95 7.53
CA ASP A 6 -2.09 21.86 6.94
C ASP A 6 -2.74 21.34 5.63
N LEU A 7 -4.08 21.24 5.59
CA LEU A 7 -4.82 20.91 4.36
C LEU A 7 -4.66 21.99 3.26
N HIS A 8 -4.71 23.26 3.66
CA HIS A 8 -4.58 24.38 2.72
C HIS A 8 -3.16 24.44 2.11
N ASP A 9 -2.16 24.21 2.94
CA ASP A 9 -0.76 24.20 2.50
C ASP A 9 -0.46 23.08 1.50
N VAL A 10 -1.00 21.87 1.72
CA VAL A 10 -0.87 20.71 0.80
C VAL A 10 -1.59 21.01 -0.52
N VAL A 11 -2.81 21.51 -0.48
CA VAL A 11 -3.59 21.81 -1.68
C VAL A 11 -2.95 22.93 -2.49
N ASP A 12 -2.56 24.04 -1.86
CA ASP A 12 -1.98 25.18 -2.53
C ASP A 12 -0.67 24.83 -3.24
N HIS A 13 0.18 24.04 -2.55
CA HIS A 13 1.43 23.59 -3.15
C HIS A 13 1.17 22.69 -4.38
N SER A 14 0.34 21.69 -4.24
CA SER A 14 0.07 20.72 -5.30
C SER A 14 -0.63 21.35 -6.51
N VAL A 15 -1.61 22.24 -6.28
CA VAL A 15 -2.27 22.97 -7.36
C VAL A 15 -1.28 23.87 -8.10
N SER A 16 -0.36 24.55 -7.38
CA SER A 16 0.65 25.39 -7.99
C SER A 16 1.58 24.59 -8.92
N VAL A 17 2.04 23.41 -8.48
CA VAL A 17 2.85 22.50 -9.29
C VAL A 17 2.09 22.05 -10.54
N MET A 18 0.82 21.62 -10.40
CA MET A 18 -0.01 21.20 -11.53
C MET A 18 -0.22 22.32 -12.55
N VAL A 19 -0.42 23.58 -12.12
CA VAL A 19 -0.56 24.75 -13.02
C VAL A 19 0.74 25.03 -13.80
N ILE A 20 1.90 24.90 -13.15
CA ILE A 20 3.19 25.05 -13.80
C ILE A 20 3.39 23.98 -14.88
N GLN A 21 3.13 22.73 -14.55
CA GLN A 21 3.24 21.59 -15.48
C GLN A 21 2.23 21.71 -16.64
N ALA A 22 0.98 22.11 -16.38
CA ALA A 22 -0.01 22.36 -17.42
C ALA A 22 0.45 23.47 -18.40
N SER A 23 1.09 24.52 -17.88
CA SER A 23 1.65 25.59 -18.68
C SER A 23 2.84 25.12 -19.52
N ALA A 24 3.67 24.22 -18.98
CA ALA A 24 4.78 23.59 -19.72
C ALA A 24 4.23 22.66 -20.82
N ALA A 25 3.30 21.77 -20.52
CA ALA A 25 2.66 20.89 -21.48
C ALA A 25 2.07 21.68 -22.65
N ARG A 26 1.31 22.75 -22.38
CA ARG A 26 0.72 23.61 -23.42
C ARG A 26 1.75 24.27 -24.32
N ARG A 27 2.91 24.70 -23.79
CA ARG A 27 3.97 25.33 -24.59
C ARG A 27 4.70 24.37 -25.51
N HIS A 28 4.80 23.10 -25.12
CA HIS A 28 5.54 22.07 -25.86
C HIS A 28 4.64 21.17 -26.70
N LEU A 29 3.32 21.33 -26.66
CA LEU A 29 2.37 20.42 -27.29
C LEU A 29 2.64 20.18 -28.79
N GLU A 30 3.01 21.24 -29.51
CA GLU A 30 3.27 21.17 -30.97
C GLU A 30 4.76 21.03 -31.31
N THR A 31 5.67 21.50 -30.41
CA THR A 31 7.11 21.59 -30.72
C THR A 31 7.89 20.40 -30.14
N ASP A 32 7.45 19.83 -29.03
CA ASP A 32 8.06 18.69 -28.35
C ASP A 32 6.99 17.87 -27.61
N PRO A 33 6.27 17.01 -28.34
CA PRO A 33 5.19 16.19 -27.76
C PRO A 33 5.64 15.28 -26.62
N ALA A 34 6.91 14.84 -26.60
CA ALA A 34 7.44 14.00 -25.53
C ALA A 34 7.55 14.78 -24.21
N THR A 35 8.08 15.99 -24.26
CA THR A 35 8.11 16.89 -23.09
C THR A 35 6.70 17.28 -22.64
N ALA A 36 5.75 17.47 -23.56
CA ALA A 36 4.35 17.72 -23.21
C ALA A 36 3.72 16.50 -22.49
N ALA A 37 3.96 15.29 -22.98
CA ALA A 37 3.46 14.05 -22.36
C ALA A 37 4.01 13.87 -20.93
N ASN A 38 5.32 14.06 -20.73
CA ASN A 38 5.95 13.98 -19.40
C ASN A 38 5.35 15.00 -18.42
N ALA A 39 5.04 16.21 -18.88
CA ALA A 39 4.41 17.23 -18.05
C ALA A 39 2.96 16.86 -17.67
N LEU A 40 2.21 16.19 -18.55
CA LEU A 40 0.87 15.67 -18.25
C LEU A 40 0.92 14.50 -17.26
N GLU A 41 1.88 13.59 -17.39
CA GLU A 41 2.11 12.51 -16.42
C GLU A 41 2.45 13.06 -15.03
N ALA A 42 3.26 14.11 -14.96
CA ALA A 42 3.59 14.80 -13.71
C ALA A 42 2.33 15.39 -13.04
N ILE A 43 1.39 15.95 -13.81
CA ILE A 43 0.10 16.45 -13.29
C ILE A 43 -0.71 15.29 -12.71
N GLU A 44 -0.84 14.20 -13.44
CA GLU A 44 -1.60 13.05 -12.97
C GLU A 44 -1.01 12.42 -11.70
N SER A 45 0.32 12.32 -11.65
CA SER A 45 1.04 11.81 -10.48
C SER A 45 0.82 12.71 -9.26
N THR A 46 1.06 14.02 -9.41
CA THR A 46 0.85 15.01 -8.34
C THR A 46 -0.60 14.99 -7.84
N GLY A 47 -1.58 14.91 -8.75
CA GLY A 47 -2.98 14.83 -8.38
C GLY A 47 -3.33 13.59 -7.56
N ARG A 48 -2.84 12.42 -7.95
CA ARG A 48 -3.02 11.16 -7.21
C ARG A 48 -2.38 11.24 -5.82
N GLN A 49 -1.15 11.70 -5.73
CA GLN A 49 -0.45 11.86 -4.46
C GLN A 49 -1.19 12.81 -3.51
N THR A 50 -1.62 13.97 -3.99
CA THR A 50 -2.40 14.94 -3.20
C THR A 50 -3.69 14.34 -2.67
N MET A 51 -4.41 13.58 -3.50
CA MET A 51 -5.63 12.90 -3.05
C MET A 51 -5.36 11.87 -1.96
N ASP A 52 -4.24 11.16 -2.02
CA ASP A 52 -3.87 10.18 -1.00
C ASP A 52 -3.42 10.86 0.30
N GLU A 53 -2.68 11.97 0.22
CA GLU A 53 -2.33 12.80 1.38
C GLU A 53 -3.58 13.40 2.06
N LEU A 54 -4.52 13.94 1.28
CA LEU A 54 -5.78 14.44 1.81
C LEU A 54 -6.61 13.34 2.49
N ARG A 55 -6.66 12.14 1.90
CA ARG A 55 -7.31 10.99 2.53
C ARG A 55 -6.62 10.56 3.83
N ALA A 56 -5.29 10.60 3.88
CA ALA A 56 -4.53 10.29 5.09
C ALA A 56 -4.82 11.31 6.21
N ILE A 57 -4.79 12.61 5.91
CA ILE A 57 -5.10 13.68 6.87
C ILE A 57 -6.56 13.56 7.36
N LEU A 58 -7.50 13.31 6.46
CA LEU A 58 -8.92 13.09 6.81
C LEU A 58 -9.16 11.77 7.53
N GLY A 59 -8.36 10.74 7.24
CA GLY A 59 -8.37 9.44 7.94
C GLY A 59 -7.91 9.55 9.38
N VAL A 60 -6.94 10.40 9.68
CA VAL A 60 -6.49 10.72 11.05
C VAL A 60 -7.58 11.49 11.85
N LEU A 61 -8.46 12.21 11.16
CA LEU A 61 -9.60 12.91 11.78
C LEU A 61 -10.82 12.02 12.04
N ARG A 62 -10.85 10.81 11.48
CA ARG A 62 -11.85 9.81 11.83
C ARG A 62 -11.43 9.15 13.14
N THR A 63 -11.89 9.74 14.23
CA THR A 63 -11.81 9.28 15.62
C THR A 63 -12.38 7.86 15.82
N PRO A 64 -12.08 7.22 17.00
CA PRO A 64 -12.30 5.79 17.27
C PRO A 64 -13.75 5.30 17.23
N ASP A 65 -14.72 6.16 16.99
CA ASP A 65 -16.14 5.78 16.87
C ASP A 65 -16.56 5.69 15.38
N GLY A 66 -15.79 4.86 14.65
CA GLY A 66 -15.90 4.66 13.22
C GLY A 66 -17.29 4.27 12.73
N VAL A 67 -18.03 5.20 12.20
CA VAL A 67 -19.00 4.90 11.14
C VAL A 67 -18.23 4.93 9.82
N VAL A 68 -17.74 3.78 9.41
CA VAL A 68 -17.35 3.53 8.02
C VAL A 68 -18.66 3.61 7.23
N GLU A 69 -18.83 4.65 6.38
CA GLU A 69 -19.82 4.54 5.30
C GLU A 69 -19.47 3.26 4.53
N PRO A 70 -20.41 2.32 4.38
CA PRO A 70 -20.17 1.12 3.62
C PRO A 70 -19.92 1.57 2.17
N ALA A 71 -18.68 1.42 1.69
CA ALA A 71 -18.47 1.31 0.26
C ALA A 71 -19.45 0.24 -0.22
N MET A 72 -20.31 0.54 -1.21
CA MET A 72 -21.32 -0.36 -1.76
C MET A 72 -20.63 -1.52 -2.51
N GLY A 73 -19.93 -2.38 -1.78
CA GLY A 73 -19.26 -3.59 -2.26
C GLY A 73 -18.76 -4.40 -1.07
N PRO A 74 -18.56 -5.71 -1.23
CA PRO A 74 -17.97 -6.54 -0.18
C PRO A 74 -16.63 -5.94 0.24
N GLN A 75 -16.38 -5.86 1.55
CA GLN A 75 -15.13 -5.33 2.07
C GLN A 75 -13.94 -6.11 1.48
N PRO A 76 -12.88 -5.42 1.02
CA PRO A 76 -11.71 -6.08 0.48
C PRO A 76 -11.10 -6.98 1.55
N SER A 77 -10.93 -8.26 1.24
CA SER A 77 -10.41 -9.28 2.15
C SER A 77 -9.50 -10.25 1.41
N LEU A 78 -8.65 -10.98 2.14
CA LEU A 78 -7.77 -12.00 1.54
C LEU A 78 -8.52 -13.06 0.73
N THR A 79 -9.81 -13.31 1.00
CA THR A 79 -10.63 -14.21 0.18
C THR A 79 -10.87 -13.68 -1.23
N GLY A 80 -10.70 -12.38 -1.45
CA GLY A 80 -10.81 -11.72 -2.75
C GLY A 80 -9.49 -11.61 -3.54
N LEU A 81 -8.40 -12.25 -3.10
CA LEU A 81 -7.10 -12.13 -3.75
C LEU A 81 -7.10 -12.59 -5.21
N HIS A 82 -7.87 -13.61 -5.56
CA HIS A 82 -7.97 -14.07 -6.94
C HIS A 82 -8.38 -12.95 -7.89
N ALA A 83 -9.37 -12.13 -7.52
CA ALA A 83 -9.78 -10.99 -8.34
C ALA A 83 -8.71 -9.89 -8.44
N LEU A 84 -7.80 -9.81 -7.47
CA LEU A 84 -6.70 -8.85 -7.47
C LEU A 84 -5.51 -9.31 -8.33
N THR A 85 -5.32 -10.62 -8.44
CA THR A 85 -4.21 -11.25 -9.16
C THR A 85 -4.58 -11.67 -10.59
N ASP A 86 -5.85 -11.83 -10.90
CA ASP A 86 -6.36 -12.15 -12.23
C ASP A 86 -6.43 -10.86 -13.08
N THR A 87 -5.29 -10.47 -13.63
CA THR A 87 -5.13 -9.24 -14.42
C THR A 87 -4.29 -9.53 -15.65
N ASP A 88 -4.63 -8.89 -16.79
CA ASP A 88 -3.94 -9.09 -18.07
C ASP A 88 -2.55 -8.44 -18.15
N ASP A 89 -2.23 -7.55 -17.20
CA ASP A 89 -1.02 -6.73 -17.23
C ASP A 89 0.18 -7.32 -16.47
N LEU A 90 -0.06 -8.32 -15.59
CA LEU A 90 0.97 -9.02 -14.83
C LEU A 90 0.70 -10.53 -14.81
N ASP A 91 1.74 -11.33 -15.05
CA ASP A 91 1.68 -12.77 -14.79
C ASP A 91 1.88 -13.02 -13.29
N VAL A 92 0.77 -13.21 -12.55
CA VAL A 92 0.77 -13.37 -11.10
C VAL A 92 0.41 -14.80 -10.71
N ALA A 93 1.40 -15.53 -10.19
CA ALA A 93 1.18 -16.85 -9.59
C ALA A 93 0.73 -16.68 -8.12
N LEU A 94 -0.54 -16.98 -7.82
CA LEU A 94 -1.10 -16.94 -6.47
C LEU A 94 -1.12 -18.34 -5.85
N SER A 95 -0.51 -18.47 -4.65
CA SER A 95 -0.57 -19.68 -3.84
C SER A 95 -1.10 -19.34 -2.44
N ILE A 96 -2.17 -20.04 -2.03
CA ILE A 96 -2.79 -19.90 -0.72
C ILE A 96 -2.75 -21.25 -0.02
N ASP A 97 -2.14 -21.28 1.16
CA ASP A 97 -2.08 -22.45 2.04
C ASP A 97 -2.72 -22.12 3.38
N GLY A 98 -3.70 -22.92 3.78
CA GLY A 98 -4.50 -22.72 4.98
C GLY A 98 -5.88 -22.08 4.73
N ASP A 99 -6.61 -21.84 5.79
CA ASP A 99 -8.00 -21.36 5.75
C ASP A 99 -8.09 -19.85 6.02
N LEU A 100 -8.32 -19.07 4.98
CA LEU A 100 -8.51 -17.62 5.06
C LEU A 100 -9.76 -17.23 5.87
N GLY A 101 -10.77 -18.09 5.97
CA GLY A 101 -12.00 -17.83 6.72
C GLY A 101 -11.80 -17.79 8.24
N ARG A 102 -10.66 -18.30 8.73
CA ARG A 102 -10.30 -18.26 10.17
C ARG A 102 -9.65 -16.96 10.61
N LEU A 103 -9.27 -16.11 9.65
CA LEU A 103 -8.56 -14.86 9.95
C LEU A 103 -9.52 -13.83 10.56
N PRO A 104 -9.07 -13.07 11.58
CA PRO A 104 -9.77 -11.87 12.00
C PRO A 104 -9.96 -10.92 10.81
N GLU A 105 -11.11 -10.25 10.75
CA GLU A 105 -11.44 -9.33 9.65
C GLU A 105 -10.36 -8.26 9.44
N SER A 106 -9.87 -7.64 10.54
CA SER A 106 -8.81 -6.64 10.50
C SER A 106 -7.51 -7.16 9.88
N VAL A 107 -7.14 -8.42 10.17
CA VAL A 107 -5.96 -9.08 9.59
C VAL A 107 -6.17 -9.35 8.11
N SER A 108 -7.35 -9.85 7.75
CA SER A 108 -7.72 -10.16 6.36
C SER A 108 -7.73 -8.91 5.48
N VAL A 109 -8.32 -7.81 5.94
CA VAL A 109 -8.31 -6.51 5.25
C VAL A 109 -6.90 -5.97 5.12
N THR A 110 -6.11 -6.01 6.20
CA THR A 110 -4.72 -5.54 6.18
C THR A 110 -3.86 -6.33 5.20
N GLY A 111 -3.99 -7.65 5.20
CA GLY A 111 -3.28 -8.54 4.27
C GLY A 111 -3.66 -8.27 2.80
N TYR A 112 -4.95 -8.08 2.51
CA TYR A 112 -5.40 -7.70 1.16
C TYR A 112 -4.77 -6.38 0.69
N ARG A 113 -4.79 -5.35 1.54
CA ARG A 113 -4.19 -4.04 1.22
C ARG A 113 -2.68 -4.12 1.04
N LEU A 114 -2.00 -4.98 1.80
CA LEU A 114 -0.57 -5.22 1.61
C LEU A 114 -0.29 -5.78 0.20
N VAL A 115 -1.02 -6.82 -0.22
CA VAL A 115 -0.85 -7.41 -1.55
C VAL A 115 -1.20 -6.41 -2.65
N GLN A 116 -2.30 -5.65 -2.50
CA GLN A 116 -2.70 -4.61 -3.44
C GLN A 116 -1.60 -3.56 -3.64
N GLU A 117 -1.01 -3.05 -2.56
CA GLU A 117 0.07 -2.07 -2.59
C GLU A 117 1.34 -2.65 -3.21
N ALA A 118 1.70 -3.90 -2.84
CA ALA A 118 2.87 -4.57 -3.40
C ALA A 118 2.74 -4.77 -4.92
N LEU A 119 1.58 -5.22 -5.43
CA LEU A 119 1.32 -5.36 -6.86
C LEU A 119 1.33 -4.00 -7.58
N THR A 120 0.83 -2.94 -6.94
CA THR A 120 0.93 -1.58 -7.47
C THR A 120 2.39 -1.13 -7.60
N ASN A 121 3.23 -1.46 -6.60
CA ASN A 121 4.65 -1.17 -6.64
C ASN A 121 5.37 -1.96 -7.74
N VAL A 122 5.01 -3.22 -7.95
CA VAL A 122 5.53 -4.01 -9.07
C VAL A 122 5.21 -3.33 -10.41
N ARG A 123 3.95 -2.93 -10.65
CA ARG A 123 3.54 -2.22 -11.86
C ARG A 123 4.33 -0.94 -12.12
N ARG A 124 4.63 -0.20 -11.05
CA ARG A 124 5.32 1.11 -11.15
C ARG A 124 6.83 0.97 -11.28
N HIS A 125 7.42 0.00 -10.59
CA HIS A 125 8.87 0.01 -10.33
C HIS A 125 9.64 -1.21 -10.84
N ALA A 126 8.99 -2.35 -11.07
CA ALA A 126 9.68 -3.56 -11.53
C ALA A 126 10.10 -3.49 -13.01
N GLY A 127 9.62 -2.50 -13.75
CA GLY A 127 9.83 -2.41 -15.20
C GLY A 127 8.88 -3.35 -15.93
N ARG A 128 9.39 -4.42 -16.53
CA ARG A 128 8.57 -5.51 -17.11
C ARG A 128 9.03 -6.80 -16.45
N PRO A 129 8.49 -7.18 -15.30
CA PRO A 129 8.79 -8.47 -14.70
C PRO A 129 8.19 -9.58 -15.59
N ASP A 130 8.91 -10.70 -15.69
CA ASP A 130 8.41 -11.89 -16.38
C ASP A 130 7.40 -12.64 -15.52
N SER A 131 7.54 -12.54 -14.18
CA SER A 131 6.63 -13.17 -13.21
C SER A 131 6.56 -12.42 -11.88
N VAL A 132 5.39 -12.53 -11.24
CA VAL A 132 5.14 -12.11 -9.86
C VAL A 132 4.57 -13.29 -9.09
N GLU A 133 5.12 -13.59 -7.94
CA GLU A 133 4.63 -14.67 -7.09
C GLU A 133 4.06 -14.11 -5.80
N VAL A 134 2.81 -14.47 -5.47
CA VAL A 134 2.11 -14.12 -4.23
C VAL A 134 1.84 -15.41 -3.46
N ARG A 135 2.46 -15.54 -2.28
CA ARG A 135 2.26 -16.66 -1.36
C ARG A 135 1.58 -16.19 -0.09
N VAL A 136 0.50 -16.84 0.29
CA VAL A 136 -0.20 -16.62 1.55
C VAL A 136 -0.25 -17.93 2.32
N HIS A 137 0.28 -17.93 3.53
CA HIS A 137 0.24 -19.09 4.42
C HIS A 137 -0.41 -18.71 5.74
N VAL A 138 -1.50 -19.43 6.08
CA VAL A 138 -2.24 -19.29 7.34
C VAL A 138 -1.85 -20.42 8.27
N GLY A 139 -0.90 -20.15 9.15
CA GLY A 139 -0.46 -21.10 10.19
C GLY A 139 -1.39 -21.14 11.40
N ALA A 140 -0.99 -21.89 12.41
CA ALA A 140 -1.73 -21.98 13.68
C ALA A 140 -1.64 -20.66 14.47
N ASP A 141 -0.48 -19.99 14.44
CA ASP A 141 -0.15 -18.86 15.30
C ASP A 141 0.17 -17.57 14.54
N GLU A 142 0.34 -17.66 13.21
CA GLU A 142 0.69 -16.53 12.38
C GLU A 142 0.14 -16.64 10.95
N LEU A 143 -0.09 -15.49 10.33
CA LEU A 143 -0.27 -15.32 8.90
C LEU A 143 1.05 -14.83 8.29
N SER A 144 1.52 -15.50 7.25
CA SER A 144 2.67 -15.05 6.44
C SER A 144 2.19 -14.72 5.04
N ILE A 145 2.59 -13.56 4.53
CA ILE A 145 2.33 -13.11 3.16
C ILE A 145 3.66 -12.75 2.53
N GLU A 146 3.96 -13.33 1.37
CA GLU A 146 5.18 -13.04 0.62
C GLU A 146 4.83 -12.68 -0.82
N ILE A 147 5.35 -11.57 -1.31
CA ILE A 147 5.22 -11.13 -2.69
C ILE A 147 6.63 -10.97 -3.26
N VAL A 148 6.86 -11.57 -4.41
CA VAL A 148 8.16 -11.62 -5.06
C VAL A 148 7.98 -11.33 -6.54
N ASP A 149 8.75 -10.39 -7.09
CA ASP A 149 8.90 -10.18 -8.52
C ASP A 149 10.33 -10.49 -8.98
N ASP A 150 10.49 -10.73 -10.27
CA ASP A 150 11.76 -10.94 -10.95
C ASP A 150 12.17 -9.73 -11.81
N GLY A 151 11.56 -8.58 -11.59
CA GLY A 151 11.86 -7.35 -12.31
C GLY A 151 13.31 -6.90 -12.16
N ARG A 152 13.67 -5.81 -12.84
CA ARG A 152 15.05 -5.31 -12.84
C ARG A 152 15.55 -4.79 -11.48
N GLY A 153 14.67 -4.86 -10.44
CA GLY A 153 14.99 -4.40 -9.09
C GLY A 153 15.26 -2.90 -9.01
N ALA A 154 15.40 -2.41 -7.81
CA ALA A 154 15.54 -0.99 -7.50
C ALA A 154 16.88 -0.37 -7.89
N GLY A 155 17.32 -0.51 -9.12
CA GLY A 155 18.41 0.33 -9.65
C GLY A 155 18.02 1.82 -9.70
N SER A 156 16.73 2.12 -9.46
CA SER A 156 16.12 3.46 -9.48
C SER A 156 15.46 3.90 -8.16
N LEU A 157 15.53 3.11 -7.09
CA LEU A 157 14.85 3.41 -5.83
C LEU A 157 15.63 4.33 -4.88
N VAL A 158 16.39 5.26 -5.38
CA VAL A 158 16.89 6.42 -4.64
C VAL A 158 16.02 7.65 -4.95
N SER A 159 14.82 7.49 -5.48
CA SER A 159 13.90 8.59 -5.74
C SER A 159 12.56 8.38 -5.05
N ASP A 160 12.30 9.17 -4.06
CA ASP A 160 11.04 9.76 -3.54
C ASP A 160 9.85 8.89 -3.10
N ASP A 161 9.79 7.57 -3.32
CA ASP A 161 8.60 6.75 -3.04
C ASP A 161 8.71 5.81 -1.81
N GLY A 162 9.49 6.20 -0.79
CA GLY A 162 9.57 5.49 0.50
C GLY A 162 8.22 5.38 1.25
N PHE A 163 7.22 6.14 0.84
CA PHE A 163 5.91 6.21 1.51
C PHE A 163 5.10 4.91 1.40
N GLY A 164 5.16 4.19 0.28
CA GLY A 164 4.43 2.92 0.12
C GLY A 164 4.87 1.85 1.11
N ILE A 165 6.18 1.68 1.31
CA ILE A 165 6.74 0.72 2.27
C ILE A 165 6.48 1.16 3.71
N ILE A 166 6.59 2.45 4.00
CA ILE A 166 6.27 3.02 5.32
C ILE A 166 4.80 2.76 5.63
N GLY A 167 3.88 3.09 4.71
CA GLY A 167 2.45 2.83 4.87
C GLY A 167 2.09 1.34 5.02
N MET A 168 2.80 0.43 4.34
CA MET A 168 2.65 -1.01 4.57
C MET A 168 3.06 -1.41 5.98
N ARG A 169 4.21 -0.92 6.48
CA ARG A 169 4.70 -1.19 7.84
C ARG A 169 3.75 -0.67 8.90
N GLU A 170 3.25 0.56 8.75
CA GLU A 170 2.29 1.16 9.67
C GLU A 170 1.00 0.35 9.73
N ARG A 171 0.39 0.04 8.58
CA ARG A 171 -0.86 -0.75 8.51
C ARG A 171 -0.70 -2.14 9.10
N VAL A 172 0.37 -2.86 8.77
CA VAL A 172 0.62 -4.20 9.33
C VAL A 172 0.94 -4.11 10.82
N GLY A 173 1.61 -3.05 11.26
CA GLY A 173 1.86 -2.77 12.68
C GLY A 173 0.58 -2.58 13.50
N THR A 174 -0.52 -2.05 12.92
CA THR A 174 -1.81 -1.92 13.64
C THR A 174 -2.44 -3.25 14.05
N VAL A 175 -2.09 -4.33 13.36
CA VAL A 175 -2.52 -5.70 13.68
C VAL A 175 -1.42 -6.53 14.36
N GLY A 176 -0.37 -5.85 14.86
CA GLY A 176 0.74 -6.49 15.58
C GLY A 176 1.74 -7.23 14.70
N GLY A 177 1.69 -7.02 13.39
CA GLY A 177 2.58 -7.66 12.44
C GLY A 177 3.81 -6.83 12.08
N THR A 178 4.69 -7.43 11.27
CA THR A 178 5.92 -6.81 10.75
C THR A 178 6.00 -6.95 9.24
N VAL A 179 6.70 -5.99 8.57
CA VAL A 179 6.96 -6.01 7.13
C VAL A 179 8.44 -5.81 6.84
N GLU A 180 8.99 -6.71 6.05
CA GLU A 180 10.30 -6.59 5.43
C GLU A 180 10.13 -6.40 3.92
N ALA A 181 10.82 -5.42 3.35
CA ALA A 181 10.82 -5.17 1.92
C ALA A 181 12.22 -4.80 1.46
N GLY A 182 12.67 -5.36 0.33
CA GLY A 182 14.00 -5.13 -0.18
C GLY A 182 14.33 -5.87 -1.47
N PRO A 183 15.46 -5.52 -2.11
CA PRO A 183 15.95 -6.18 -3.32
C PRO A 183 16.38 -7.61 -3.04
N ARG A 184 16.22 -8.49 -4.03
CA ARG A 184 16.63 -9.88 -3.98
C ARG A 184 18.04 -10.07 -4.57
N ARG A 185 18.75 -11.08 -4.05
CA ARG A 185 19.98 -11.56 -4.71
C ARG A 185 19.60 -12.22 -6.04
N GLY A 186 20.11 -11.69 -7.13
CA GLY A 186 19.81 -12.19 -8.48
C GLY A 186 18.76 -11.38 -9.25
N GLY A 187 18.25 -10.30 -8.68
CA GLY A 187 17.27 -9.39 -9.31
C GLY A 187 15.88 -9.50 -8.70
N GLY A 188 15.06 -8.50 -8.98
CA GLY A 188 13.71 -8.39 -8.45
C GLY A 188 13.63 -7.83 -7.04
N TRP A 189 12.41 -7.79 -6.53
CA TRP A 189 12.08 -7.26 -5.22
C TRP A 189 11.26 -8.28 -4.42
N LYS A 190 11.31 -8.15 -3.11
CA LYS A 190 10.56 -9.00 -2.20
C LYS A 190 9.92 -8.16 -1.11
N VAL A 191 8.63 -8.41 -0.87
CA VAL A 191 7.89 -7.95 0.30
C VAL A 191 7.45 -9.17 1.10
N ARG A 192 7.72 -9.18 2.39
CA ARG A 192 7.28 -10.22 3.31
C ARG A 192 6.64 -9.59 4.54
N ALA A 193 5.44 -10.03 4.87
CA ALA A 193 4.75 -9.68 6.10
C ALA A 193 4.48 -10.91 6.95
N VAL A 194 4.56 -10.73 8.26
CA VAL A 194 4.17 -11.73 9.26
C VAL A 194 3.26 -11.07 10.27
N VAL A 195 2.07 -11.65 10.49
CA VAL A 195 1.07 -11.13 11.42
C VAL A 195 0.73 -12.23 12.42
N PRO A 196 0.94 -12.03 13.74
CA PRO A 196 0.56 -13.00 14.76
C PRO A 196 -0.97 -13.12 14.83
N LEU A 197 -1.47 -14.36 14.91
CA LEU A 197 -2.90 -14.67 14.99
C LEU A 197 -3.38 -14.88 16.42
N ARG A 198 -2.45 -15.07 17.37
CA ARG A 198 -2.79 -15.14 18.79
C ARG A 198 -2.82 -13.72 19.37
N ARG A 199 -3.94 -13.37 20.03
CA ARG A 199 -3.94 -12.24 20.95
C ARG A 199 -3.06 -12.63 22.15
N GLU A 200 -2.06 -11.83 22.46
CA GLU A 200 -1.48 -11.87 23.82
C GLU A 200 -2.62 -11.65 24.79
N THR A 201 -2.99 -12.72 25.51
CA THR A 201 -3.88 -12.60 26.66
C THR A 201 -3.04 -11.90 27.72
N THR A 202 -3.18 -10.59 27.85
CA THR A 202 -2.65 -9.85 29.00
C THR A 202 -3.36 -10.42 30.21
N GLU A 203 -2.71 -11.33 30.93
CA GLU A 203 -3.21 -11.77 32.23
C GLU A 203 -3.35 -10.54 33.13
N PRO A 204 -4.53 -10.34 33.75
CA PRO A 204 -4.67 -9.27 34.72
C PRO A 204 -3.72 -9.60 35.87
N VAL A 205 -2.76 -8.72 36.12
CA VAL A 205 -1.92 -8.77 37.31
C VAL A 205 -2.84 -8.76 38.53
N THR A 206 -3.03 -9.94 39.09
CA THR A 206 -3.77 -10.12 40.33
C THR A 206 -2.93 -9.46 41.45
N SER A 207 -3.26 -8.22 41.78
CA SER A 207 -2.71 -7.52 42.94
C SER A 207 -3.16 -8.29 44.19
N GLY A 208 -2.25 -9.14 44.67
CA GLY A 208 -2.40 -9.82 45.94
C GLY A 208 -2.43 -8.81 47.07
N ALA A 209 -3.61 -8.48 47.55
CA ALA A 209 -3.79 -7.83 48.85
C ALA A 209 -3.23 -8.75 49.94
N ARG A 210 -2.10 -8.41 50.50
CA ARG A 210 -1.67 -8.95 51.79
C ARG A 210 -2.16 -8.02 52.90
N ARG A 211 -2.89 -8.64 53.79
CA ARG A 211 -3.32 -8.10 55.11
C ARG A 211 -2.11 -7.73 55.97
#